data_055d6a989e642e5a22ba5315b6d96258
#
_entry.id   055d6a989e642e5a22ba5315b6d96258
#
_cell.length_a   1.000
_cell.length_b   1.000
_cell.length_c   1.000
_cell.angle_alpha   90.00
_cell.angle_beta   90.00
_cell.angle_gamma   90.00
#
_symmetry.space_group_name_H-M   'P 1'
#
loop_
_entity.id
_entity.type
_entity.pdbx_description
1 polymer ?
#
loop_
_entity_poly.entity_id
_entity_poly.type
_entity_poly.pdbx_seq_one_letter_code
_entity_poly.pdbx_strand_id
1 'polypeptide(L)'
;QELEMLHTTSVQVLGDKNDDFVVVYNDKPVHLQPSPLNRCVTVVAIDSLQDVIASISDKRMYLQTAGVATDPESLLSVGEALAKCGVTRICAIGEMTAPAAGWHHDGRFSLLDLVNMVDIEASTELASNALTNYEL
;
A
#
# COMPACT_ATOMS: atom_id res chain seq x y z
N GLN A 1 6.62 -28.62 -0.98
CA GLN A 1 7.46 -29.85 -1.02
C GLN A 1 8.96 -29.50 -1.03
N GLU A 2 9.41 -28.61 -1.93
CA GLU A 2 10.84 -28.25 -2.00
C GLU A 2 11.32 -27.52 -0.73
N LEU A 3 10.47 -26.65 -0.15
CA LEU A 3 10.72 -25.97 1.12
C LEU A 3 10.68 -26.90 2.35
N GLU A 4 9.81 -27.90 2.33
CA GLU A 4 9.75 -28.94 3.38
C GLU A 4 10.98 -29.84 3.35
N MET A 5 11.53 -30.12 2.16
CA MET A 5 12.73 -30.94 2.00
C MET A 5 14.01 -30.28 2.53
N LEU A 6 14.00 -28.95 2.71
CA LEU A 6 15.14 -28.21 3.26
C LEU A 6 15.27 -28.33 4.79
N HIS A 7 14.41 -29.13 5.45
CA HIS A 7 14.43 -29.39 6.89
C HIS A 7 14.49 -28.15 7.79
N THR A 8 13.97 -27.03 7.30
CA THR A 8 13.76 -25.85 8.14
C THR A 8 12.46 -26.06 8.90
N THR A 9 12.57 -26.41 10.18
CA THR A 9 11.44 -26.62 11.11
C THR A 9 10.52 -25.40 11.27
N SER A 10 10.83 -24.30 10.60
CA SER A 10 10.11 -23.02 10.64
C SER A 10 9.09 -22.83 9.53
N VAL A 11 9.02 -23.72 8.54
CA VAL A 11 8.14 -23.61 7.38
C VAL A 11 7.16 -24.75 7.33
N GLN A 12 5.87 -24.45 7.19
CA GLN A 12 4.81 -25.44 6.95
C GLN A 12 4.09 -25.11 5.65
N VAL A 13 3.82 -26.11 4.83
CA VAL A 13 3.06 -25.97 3.60
C VAL A 13 1.71 -26.65 3.79
N LEU A 14 0.63 -25.90 3.65
CA LEU A 14 -0.74 -26.38 3.70
C LEU A 14 -1.31 -26.36 2.28
N GLY A 15 -1.97 -27.45 1.92
CA GLY A 15 -2.47 -27.71 0.58
C GLY A 15 -1.62 -28.77 -0.15
N ASP A 16 -2.25 -29.48 -1.05
CA ASP A 16 -1.63 -30.52 -1.87
C ASP A 16 -1.85 -30.24 -3.37
N LYS A 17 -1.33 -31.13 -4.23
CA LYS A 17 -1.44 -31.01 -5.69
C LYS A 17 -2.86 -31.02 -6.26
N ASN A 18 -3.85 -31.42 -5.45
CA ASN A 18 -5.26 -31.46 -5.85
C ASN A 18 -6.04 -30.26 -5.31
N ASP A 19 -5.41 -29.45 -4.44
CA ASP A 19 -6.03 -28.25 -3.90
C ASP A 19 -5.89 -27.06 -4.85
N ASP A 20 -6.90 -26.22 -4.87
CA ASP A 20 -6.89 -24.99 -5.67
C ASP A 20 -6.03 -23.86 -5.08
N PHE A 21 -5.41 -24.08 -3.93
CA PHE A 21 -4.62 -23.09 -3.21
C PHE A 21 -3.45 -23.73 -2.47
N VAL A 22 -2.47 -22.91 -2.13
CA VAL A 22 -1.34 -23.28 -1.26
C VAL A 22 -1.12 -22.18 -0.24
N VAL A 23 -0.96 -22.54 1.03
CA VAL A 23 -0.54 -21.62 2.09
C VAL A 23 0.83 -22.05 2.59
N VAL A 24 1.78 -21.13 2.54
CA VAL A 24 3.13 -21.30 3.10
C VAL A 24 3.19 -20.51 4.40
N TYR A 25 3.29 -21.21 5.52
CA TYR A 25 3.40 -20.60 6.83
C TYR A 25 4.86 -20.61 7.31
N ASN A 26 5.34 -19.44 7.74
CA ASN A 26 6.63 -19.26 8.39
C ASN A 26 6.43 -18.83 9.84
N ASP A 27 7.04 -19.52 10.79
CA ASP A 27 6.98 -19.20 12.22
C ASP A 27 8.01 -18.14 12.65
N LYS A 28 8.79 -17.62 11.71
CA LYS A 28 9.80 -16.57 11.93
C LYS A 28 9.67 -15.46 10.90
N PRO A 29 10.02 -14.22 11.28
CA PRO A 29 10.08 -13.11 10.35
C PRO A 29 10.99 -13.41 9.16
N VAL A 30 10.48 -13.15 7.96
CA VAL A 30 11.23 -13.28 6.70
C VAL A 30 11.02 -12.03 5.86
N HIS A 31 11.97 -11.69 5.02
CA HIS A 31 11.79 -10.61 4.06
C HIS A 31 10.66 -10.94 3.09
N LEU A 32 9.88 -9.92 2.73
CA LEU A 32 8.82 -10.05 1.74
C LEU A 32 9.38 -10.59 0.42
N GLN A 33 8.80 -11.68 -0.04
CA GLN A 33 9.11 -12.30 -1.32
C GLN A 33 7.93 -12.14 -2.28
N PRO A 34 8.16 -12.06 -3.57
CA PRO A 34 7.09 -12.11 -4.56
C PRO A 34 6.27 -13.39 -4.39
N SER A 35 4.94 -13.27 -4.48
CA SER A 35 4.09 -14.46 -4.51
C SER A 35 4.32 -15.23 -5.81
N PRO A 36 4.35 -16.58 -5.74
CA PRO A 36 4.36 -17.42 -6.95
C PRO A 36 3.10 -17.29 -7.81
N LEU A 37 2.11 -16.50 -7.39
CA LEU A 37 0.78 -16.39 -8.00
C LEU A 37 -0.06 -17.67 -7.79
N ASN A 38 -1.11 -17.85 -8.59
CA ASN A 38 -1.95 -19.06 -8.61
C ASN A 38 -2.50 -19.46 -7.22
N ARG A 39 -3.07 -18.48 -6.50
CA ARG A 39 -3.65 -18.70 -5.16
C ARG A 39 -2.65 -19.23 -4.13
N CYS A 40 -1.40 -18.83 -4.24
CA CYS A 40 -0.40 -19.08 -3.22
C CYS A 40 -0.31 -17.89 -2.26
N VAL A 41 -0.45 -18.16 -0.97
CA VAL A 41 -0.38 -17.16 0.10
C VAL A 41 0.75 -17.52 1.05
N THR A 42 1.63 -16.58 1.33
CA THR A 42 2.64 -16.71 2.38
C THR A 42 2.12 -16.04 3.65
N VAL A 43 2.09 -16.79 4.73
CA VAL A 43 1.74 -16.31 6.08
C VAL A 43 3.02 -16.32 6.91
N VAL A 44 3.30 -15.22 7.57
CA VAL A 44 4.51 -15.04 8.38
C VAL A 44 4.11 -14.62 9.79
N ALA A 45 4.57 -15.39 10.79
CA ALA A 45 4.42 -14.99 12.19
C ALA A 45 5.37 -13.82 12.50
N ILE A 46 4.86 -12.82 13.19
CA ILE A 46 5.60 -11.64 13.63
C ILE A 46 5.22 -11.29 15.06
N ASP A 47 6.15 -10.71 15.81
CA ASP A 47 5.95 -10.32 17.19
C ASP A 47 5.60 -8.83 17.33
N SER A 48 5.94 -8.03 16.34
CA SER A 48 5.75 -6.58 16.40
C SER A 48 5.53 -5.93 15.03
N LEU A 49 4.97 -4.71 15.03
CA LEU A 49 4.89 -3.88 13.83
C LEU A 49 6.28 -3.57 13.26
N GLN A 50 7.31 -3.50 14.10
CA GLN A 50 8.68 -3.25 13.64
C GLN A 50 9.20 -4.41 12.77
N ASP A 51 8.82 -5.63 13.05
CA ASP A 51 9.18 -6.79 12.22
C ASP A 51 8.52 -6.72 10.85
N VAL A 52 7.26 -6.26 10.79
CA VAL A 52 6.60 -5.99 9.51
C VAL A 52 7.41 -4.97 8.72
N ILE A 53 7.71 -3.82 9.32
CA ILE A 53 8.44 -2.73 8.68
C ILE A 53 9.82 -3.21 8.18
N ALA A 54 10.53 -3.96 9.01
CA ALA A 54 11.83 -4.52 8.63
C ALA A 54 11.72 -5.48 7.43
N SER A 55 10.64 -6.27 7.37
CA SER A 55 10.44 -7.26 6.30
C SER A 55 10.07 -6.66 4.94
N ILE A 56 9.47 -5.44 4.91
CA ILE A 56 8.95 -4.82 3.69
C ILE A 56 9.71 -3.57 3.23
N SER A 57 10.56 -2.98 4.07
CA SER A 57 11.17 -1.67 3.82
C SER A 57 12.02 -1.60 2.54
N ASP A 58 12.66 -2.70 2.16
CA ASP A 58 13.46 -2.82 0.93
C ASP A 58 12.61 -2.98 -0.35
N LYS A 59 11.30 -3.14 -0.22
CA LYS A 59 10.35 -3.36 -1.31
C LYS A 59 9.50 -2.15 -1.66
N ARG A 60 9.87 -0.97 -1.20
CA ARG A 60 9.09 0.26 -1.34
C ARG A 60 8.47 0.48 -2.73
N MET A 61 9.22 0.18 -3.78
CA MET A 61 8.80 0.39 -5.18
C MET A 61 7.69 -0.57 -5.64
N TYR A 62 7.43 -1.61 -4.89
CA TYR A 62 6.46 -2.66 -5.21
C TYR A 62 5.24 -2.62 -4.28
N LEU A 63 5.28 -1.80 -3.23
CA LEU A 63 4.20 -1.71 -2.26
C LEU A 63 3.13 -0.74 -2.76
N GLN A 64 1.87 -1.19 -2.79
CA GLN A 64 0.73 -0.36 -3.18
C GLN A 64 -0.37 -0.44 -2.12
N THR A 65 -0.92 -1.63 -1.88
CA THR A 65 -2.09 -1.82 -1.03
C THR A 65 -1.78 -2.77 0.12
N ALA A 66 -2.19 -2.39 1.32
CA ALA A 66 -2.20 -3.24 2.49
C ALA A 66 -3.63 -3.44 3.02
N GLY A 67 -4.02 -4.70 3.21
CA GLY A 67 -5.20 -5.07 3.99
C GLY A 67 -4.82 -5.14 5.48
N VAL A 68 -5.52 -4.40 6.32
CA VAL A 68 -5.21 -4.29 7.75
C VAL A 68 -6.42 -4.68 8.59
N ALA A 69 -6.19 -5.46 9.64
CA ALA A 69 -7.11 -5.70 10.74
C ALA A 69 -6.38 -5.37 12.03
N THR A 70 -6.82 -4.36 12.73
CA THR A 70 -6.26 -3.91 14.02
C THR A 70 -7.36 -3.23 14.83
N ASP A 71 -7.10 -2.93 16.09
CA ASP A 71 -7.97 -2.10 16.90
C ASP A 71 -8.02 -0.64 16.41
N PRO A 72 -9.08 0.11 16.70
CA PRO A 72 -9.25 1.48 16.23
C PRO A 72 -8.15 2.45 16.73
N GLU A 73 -7.60 2.20 17.91
CA GLU A 73 -6.59 3.06 18.53
C GLU A 73 -5.24 2.92 17.83
N SER A 74 -4.92 1.73 17.36
CA SER A 74 -3.68 1.41 16.66
C SER A 74 -3.74 1.72 15.15
N LEU A 75 -4.93 1.91 14.56
CA LEU A 75 -5.10 2.02 13.12
C LEU A 75 -4.27 3.15 12.50
N LEU A 76 -4.24 4.31 13.12
CA LEU A 76 -3.49 5.46 12.59
C LEU A 76 -1.99 5.21 12.63
N SER A 77 -1.46 4.70 13.73
CA SER A 77 -0.03 4.41 13.89
C SER A 77 0.46 3.31 12.95
N VAL A 78 -0.34 2.26 12.76
CA VAL A 78 -0.08 1.21 11.77
C VAL A 78 -0.09 1.79 10.36
N GLY A 79 -1.09 2.62 10.04
CA GLY A 79 -1.21 3.29 8.76
C GLY A 79 -0.01 4.17 8.42
N GLU A 80 0.43 5.01 9.36
CA GLU A 80 1.61 5.86 9.19
C GLU A 80 2.89 5.05 8.98
N ALA A 81 3.06 3.97 9.73
CA ALA A 81 4.23 3.10 9.61
C ALA A 81 4.29 2.45 8.21
N LEU A 82 3.18 1.90 7.73
CA LEU A 82 3.07 1.32 6.40
C LEU A 82 3.27 2.35 5.28
N ALA A 83 2.68 3.56 5.43
CA ALA A 83 2.85 4.64 4.47
C ALA A 83 4.33 5.08 4.33
N LYS A 84 5.07 5.14 5.43
CA LYS A 84 6.52 5.42 5.41
C LYS A 84 7.32 4.36 4.63
N CYS A 85 6.82 3.11 4.58
CA CYS A 85 7.40 2.04 3.77
C CYS A 85 7.02 2.12 2.29
N GLY A 86 6.04 2.94 1.91
CA GLY A 86 5.61 3.10 0.52
C GLY A 86 4.22 2.55 0.20
N VAL A 87 3.48 2.05 1.19
CA VAL A 87 2.07 1.68 1.00
C VAL A 87 1.26 2.95 0.75
N THR A 88 0.50 2.97 -0.34
CA THR A 88 -0.29 4.14 -0.77
C THR A 88 -1.79 3.97 -0.54
N ARG A 89 -2.23 2.75 -0.22
CA ARG A 89 -3.63 2.43 0.09
C ARG A 89 -3.72 1.44 1.24
N ILE A 90 -4.54 1.77 2.22
CA ILE A 90 -4.86 0.90 3.35
C ILE A 90 -6.37 0.62 3.34
N CYS A 91 -6.75 -0.63 3.46
CA CYS A 91 -8.14 -1.06 3.46
C CYS A 91 -8.35 -2.24 4.42
N ALA A 92 -9.58 -2.68 4.59
CA ALA A 92 -9.86 -3.90 5.33
C ALA A 92 -9.31 -5.13 4.61
N ILE A 93 -8.94 -6.16 5.37
CA ILE A 93 -8.60 -7.47 4.82
C ILE A 93 -9.81 -7.99 4.01
N GLY A 94 -9.54 -8.48 2.80
CA GLY A 94 -10.58 -8.91 1.86
C GLY A 94 -11.02 -7.84 0.85
N GLU A 95 -10.79 -6.54 1.14
CA GLU A 95 -11.18 -5.42 0.27
C GLU A 95 -10.04 -4.89 -0.62
N MET A 96 -8.92 -5.62 -0.67
CA MET A 96 -7.72 -5.16 -1.38
C MET A 96 -7.92 -5.05 -2.89
N THR A 97 -8.79 -5.88 -3.48
CA THR A 97 -9.07 -5.90 -4.92
C THR A 97 -10.20 -4.94 -5.35
N ALA A 98 -10.89 -4.32 -4.39
CA ALA A 98 -12.06 -3.46 -4.63
C ALA A 98 -11.83 -2.04 -4.08
N PRO A 99 -11.02 -1.19 -4.73
CA PRO A 99 -10.80 0.17 -4.27
C PRO A 99 -12.09 0.98 -4.31
N ALA A 100 -12.31 1.80 -3.28
CA ALA A 100 -13.44 2.71 -3.22
C ALA A 100 -13.31 3.82 -4.27
N ALA A 101 -14.44 4.36 -4.71
CA ALA A 101 -14.43 5.52 -5.62
C ALA A 101 -13.68 6.70 -5.00
N GLY A 102 -12.85 7.37 -5.79
CA GLY A 102 -12.04 8.51 -5.35
C GLY A 102 -10.70 8.14 -4.72
N TRP A 103 -10.31 6.87 -4.67
CA TRP A 103 -8.98 6.52 -4.20
C TRP A 103 -7.89 7.05 -5.14
N HIS A 104 -6.72 7.34 -4.56
CA HIS A 104 -5.58 7.86 -5.30
C HIS A 104 -4.72 6.69 -5.80
N HIS A 105 -4.76 6.39 -7.10
CA HIS A 105 -3.95 5.33 -7.69
C HIS A 105 -2.45 5.64 -7.48
N ASP A 106 -1.75 4.71 -6.84
CA ASP A 106 -0.34 4.88 -6.45
C ASP A 106 -0.05 6.17 -5.65
N GLY A 107 -1.05 6.63 -4.88
CA GLY A 107 -0.94 7.83 -4.05
C GLY A 107 -0.99 9.15 -4.85
N ARG A 108 -1.44 9.13 -6.12
CA ARG A 108 -1.49 10.30 -7.01
C ARG A 108 -2.93 10.69 -7.35
N PHE A 109 -3.15 11.97 -7.58
CA PHE A 109 -4.44 12.44 -8.12
C PHE A 109 -4.53 12.10 -9.60
N SER A 110 -5.53 11.35 -10.00
CA SER A 110 -5.65 10.77 -11.34
C SER A 110 -5.67 11.78 -12.48
N LEU A 111 -6.08 13.01 -12.23
CA LEU A 111 -6.20 14.06 -13.26
C LEU A 111 -5.14 15.17 -13.17
N LEU A 112 -4.45 15.33 -12.05
CA LEU A 112 -3.49 16.42 -11.87
C LEU A 112 -2.30 16.37 -12.85
N ASP A 113 -1.90 15.18 -13.25
CA ASP A 113 -0.82 15.02 -14.23
C ASP A 113 -1.25 15.35 -15.67
N LEU A 114 -2.55 15.56 -15.90
CA LEU A 114 -3.11 15.87 -17.22
C LEU A 114 -3.41 17.38 -17.40
N VAL A 115 -3.24 18.17 -16.35
CA VAL A 115 -3.56 19.60 -16.34
C VAL A 115 -2.40 20.42 -15.80
N ASN A 116 -2.26 21.63 -16.30
CA ASN A 116 -1.39 22.64 -15.70
C ASN A 116 -2.24 23.61 -14.89
N MET A 117 -1.80 23.92 -13.68
CA MET A 117 -2.45 24.91 -12.84
C MET A 117 -1.95 26.31 -13.27
N VAL A 118 -2.88 27.24 -13.38
CA VAL A 118 -2.58 28.65 -13.62
C VAL A 118 -3.29 29.46 -12.55
N ASP A 119 -2.52 30.22 -11.81
CA ASP A 119 -3.04 31.07 -10.74
C ASP A 119 -3.18 32.53 -11.27
N ILE A 120 -4.35 33.12 -11.05
CA ILE A 120 -4.60 34.57 -11.23
C ILE A 120 -4.65 35.17 -9.83
N GLU A 121 -3.65 35.96 -9.52
CA GLU A 121 -3.56 36.56 -8.19
C GLU A 121 -4.57 37.74 -8.05
N ALA A 122 -5.07 37.94 -6.84
CA ALA A 122 -5.96 39.04 -6.52
C ALA A 122 -5.37 40.42 -6.86
N SER A 123 -4.05 40.55 -6.84
CA SER A 123 -3.34 41.78 -7.31
C SER A 123 -3.62 42.11 -8.76
N THR A 124 -3.79 41.09 -9.63
CA THR A 124 -4.14 41.25 -11.05
C THR A 124 -5.57 41.77 -11.20
N GLU A 125 -6.51 41.24 -10.44
CA GLU A 125 -7.90 41.69 -10.44
C GLU A 125 -8.03 43.16 -9.96
N LEU A 126 -7.31 43.49 -8.87
CA LEU A 126 -7.30 44.86 -8.34
C LEU A 126 -6.72 45.85 -9.34
N ALA A 127 -5.62 45.50 -10.00
CA ALA A 127 -5.01 46.31 -11.04
C ALA A 127 -5.93 46.48 -12.25
N SER A 128 -6.59 45.43 -12.70
CA SER A 128 -7.56 45.46 -13.81
C SER A 128 -8.74 46.39 -13.49
N ASN A 129 -9.28 46.33 -12.29
CA ASN A 129 -10.37 47.19 -11.85
C ASN A 129 -9.95 48.68 -11.80
N ALA A 130 -8.70 48.94 -11.48
CA ALA A 130 -8.18 50.31 -11.52
C ALA A 130 -8.09 50.90 -12.95
N LEU A 131 -7.82 50.02 -13.95
CA LEU A 131 -7.73 50.42 -15.35
C LEU A 131 -9.09 50.74 -16.00
N THR A 132 -10.19 50.19 -15.49
CA THR A 132 -11.54 50.49 -16.01
C THR A 132 -11.99 51.92 -15.78
N ASN A 133 -11.29 52.68 -14.93
CA ASN A 133 -11.58 54.10 -14.67
C ASN A 133 -10.77 55.05 -15.55
N TYR A 134 -9.93 54.57 -16.46
CA TYR A 134 -9.28 55.39 -17.47
C TYR A 134 -10.22 55.49 -18.67
N GLU A 135 -10.94 56.63 -18.80
CA GLU A 135 -11.61 56.99 -20.06
C GLU A 135 -10.51 57.24 -21.10
N LEU A 136 -10.57 56.50 -22.21
CA LEU A 136 -9.75 56.73 -23.40
C LEU A 136 -10.22 57.96 -24.15
#